data_c2aff1086b2c243e9b8606c49cca90d9
#
_entry.id   c2aff1086b2c243e9b8606c49cca90d9
#
_cell.length_a   1.000
_cell.length_b   1.000
_cell.length_c   1.000
_cell.angle_alpha   90.00
_cell.angle_beta   90.00
_cell.angle_gamma   90.00
#
_symmetry.space_group_name_H-M   'P 1'
#
loop_
_entity.id
_entity.type
_entity.pdbx_description
1 polymer ?
#
loop_
_entity_poly.entity_id
_entity_poly.type
_entity_poly.pdbx_seq_one_letter_code
_entity_poly.pdbx_strand_id
1 'polypeptide(L)'
;SIDGTGIDVLLKEISELLKDSPDPDNVHRPRLWIDRSFSIKGTGTVVTGTLTGGSLKIDDNLEVWPLKEKVRVRGIQAHHLEQNEISPGSRCALNIAGVSHVDISRGNVLIKSGQWHLTKMLDASLQVLEEIDHNVSRRGAFIAYFGSGEYPVKLRVLGPNSILPGGKEPIRIFLPEPLPLLPGDRFILRESGRDETIGG
;
A
#
# COMPACT_ATOMS: atom_id res chain seq x y z
N SER A 1 -1.35 21.94 -19.67
CA SER A 1 -1.55 22.98 -20.69
C SER A 1 -1.33 24.36 -20.06
N ILE A 2 -0.53 25.21 -20.69
CA ILE A 2 -0.19 26.55 -20.16
C ILE A 2 -1.37 27.51 -20.35
N ASP A 3 -2.19 27.27 -21.36
CA ASP A 3 -3.33 28.11 -21.78
C ASP A 3 -4.70 27.52 -21.41
N GLY A 4 -4.73 26.40 -20.72
CA GLY A 4 -5.97 25.70 -20.35
C GLY A 4 -6.57 24.83 -21.46
N THR A 5 -6.00 24.83 -22.67
CA THR A 5 -6.52 24.04 -23.79
C THR A 5 -6.54 22.56 -23.47
N GLY A 6 -7.68 21.88 -23.65
CA GLY A 6 -7.88 20.46 -23.43
C GLY A 6 -8.22 20.06 -21.98
N ILE A 7 -8.23 20.99 -21.01
CA ILE A 7 -8.58 20.68 -19.62
C ILE A 7 -10.03 20.20 -19.51
N ASP A 8 -10.97 20.84 -20.20
CA ASP A 8 -12.38 20.44 -20.17
C ASP A 8 -12.59 19.04 -20.75
N VAL A 9 -11.88 18.71 -21.84
CA VAL A 9 -11.92 17.37 -22.44
C VAL A 9 -11.36 16.34 -21.46
N LEU A 10 -10.20 16.62 -20.86
CA LEU A 10 -9.59 15.74 -19.86
C LEU A 10 -10.51 15.51 -18.65
N LEU A 11 -11.13 16.54 -18.11
CA LEU A 11 -12.07 16.44 -16.99
C LEU A 11 -13.30 15.61 -17.36
N LYS A 12 -13.80 15.74 -18.59
CA LYS A 12 -14.91 14.92 -19.09
C LYS A 12 -14.52 13.45 -19.16
N GLU A 13 -13.38 13.13 -19.79
CA GLU A 13 -12.88 11.75 -19.89
C GLU A 13 -12.62 11.11 -18.52
N ILE A 14 -12.02 11.86 -17.59
CA ILE A 14 -11.84 11.41 -16.20
C ILE A 14 -13.20 11.13 -15.54
N SER A 15 -14.17 12.03 -15.72
CA SER A 15 -15.50 11.86 -15.14
C SER A 15 -16.23 10.64 -15.68
N GLU A 16 -16.10 10.34 -16.97
CA GLU A 16 -16.67 9.16 -17.60
C GLU A 16 -16.00 7.89 -17.10
N LEU A 17 -14.67 7.86 -17.01
CA LEU A 17 -13.91 6.75 -16.45
C LEU A 17 -14.31 6.44 -15.00
N LEU A 18 -14.52 7.47 -14.18
CA LEU A 18 -14.88 7.32 -12.78
C LEU A 18 -16.30 6.79 -12.57
N LYS A 19 -17.22 7.02 -13.50
CA LYS A 19 -18.60 6.48 -13.40
C LYS A 19 -18.66 4.96 -13.42
N ASP A 20 -17.76 4.34 -14.18
CA ASP A 20 -17.69 2.89 -14.35
C ASP A 20 -16.67 2.24 -13.39
N SER A 21 -16.00 3.04 -12.56
CA SER A 21 -15.04 2.53 -11.58
C SER A 21 -15.77 1.83 -10.43
N PRO A 22 -15.35 0.60 -10.05
CA PRO A 22 -15.98 -0.08 -8.91
C PRO A 22 -15.71 0.68 -7.61
N ASP A 23 -16.64 0.62 -6.69
CA ASP A 23 -16.44 1.12 -5.33
C ASP A 23 -15.28 0.39 -4.66
N PRO A 24 -14.50 1.08 -3.80
CA PRO A 24 -13.44 0.45 -3.04
C PRO A 24 -13.98 -0.67 -2.15
N ASP A 25 -13.29 -1.82 -2.15
CA ASP A 25 -13.66 -2.97 -1.35
C ASP A 25 -13.74 -2.62 0.15
N ASN A 26 -14.88 -2.96 0.77
CA ASN A 26 -15.09 -2.86 2.19
C ASN A 26 -15.31 -4.25 2.79
N VAL A 27 -14.24 -4.88 3.22
CA VAL A 27 -14.25 -6.21 3.88
C VAL A 27 -14.25 -6.09 5.41
N HIS A 28 -14.58 -4.90 5.94
CA HIS A 28 -14.60 -4.58 7.37
C HIS A 28 -13.27 -4.82 8.09
N ARG A 29 -12.16 -4.76 7.35
CA ARG A 29 -10.79 -4.90 7.87
C ARG A 29 -9.98 -3.67 7.46
N PRO A 30 -10.09 -2.56 8.18
CA PRO A 30 -9.37 -1.33 7.86
C PRO A 30 -7.87 -1.55 7.91
N ARG A 31 -7.18 -1.02 6.89
CA ARG A 31 -5.73 -1.00 6.76
C ARG A 31 -5.31 0.32 6.12
N LEU A 32 -4.40 1.03 6.76
CA LEU A 32 -3.82 2.25 6.23
C LEU A 32 -2.30 2.10 6.13
N TRP A 33 -1.78 2.10 4.92
CA TRP A 33 -0.35 2.15 4.65
C TRP A 33 0.15 3.58 4.88
N ILE A 34 1.05 3.75 5.85
CA ILE A 34 1.57 5.06 6.24
C ILE A 34 2.60 5.52 5.22
N ASP A 35 2.38 6.68 4.63
CA ASP A 35 3.33 7.32 3.72
C ASP A 35 4.10 8.47 4.38
N ARG A 36 3.53 9.11 5.41
CA ARG A 36 4.18 10.17 6.20
C ARG A 36 3.75 10.09 7.66
N SER A 37 4.68 10.46 8.54
CA SER A 37 4.44 10.67 9.96
C SER A 37 5.07 11.98 10.39
N PHE A 38 4.35 12.80 11.14
CA PHE A 38 4.81 14.08 11.64
C PHE A 38 4.07 14.48 12.92
N SER A 39 4.60 15.48 13.61
CA SER A 39 3.95 16.04 14.80
C SER A 39 3.38 17.43 14.51
N ILE A 40 2.17 17.67 15.01
CA ILE A 40 1.57 19.01 15.03
C ILE A 40 1.53 19.48 16.48
N LYS A 41 2.01 20.70 16.75
CA LYS A 41 2.03 21.29 18.08
C LYS A 41 0.60 21.34 18.67
N GLY A 42 0.42 20.74 19.83
CA GLY A 42 -0.88 20.63 20.51
C GLY A 42 -1.77 19.46 20.04
N THR A 43 -1.49 18.85 18.90
CA THR A 43 -2.29 17.76 18.33
C THR A 43 -1.64 16.40 18.56
N GLY A 44 -0.30 16.33 18.54
CA GLY A 44 0.46 15.11 18.71
C GLY A 44 0.85 14.46 17.38
N THR A 45 0.88 13.13 17.34
CA THR A 45 1.31 12.36 16.17
C THR A 45 0.20 12.31 15.11
N VAL A 46 0.55 12.70 13.89
CA VAL A 46 -0.31 12.60 12.72
C VAL A 46 0.36 11.71 11.69
N VAL A 47 -0.39 10.79 11.14
CA VAL A 47 0.03 9.91 10.03
C VAL A 47 -0.87 10.12 8.83
N THR A 48 -0.32 10.00 7.63
CA THR A 48 -1.10 10.07 6.39
C THR A 48 -0.95 8.79 5.59
N GLY A 49 -1.98 8.48 4.82
CA GLY A 49 -2.00 7.31 3.95
C GLY A 49 -3.36 7.14 3.25
N THR A 50 -3.46 6.08 2.46
CA THR A 50 -4.73 5.68 1.85
C THR A 50 -5.34 4.53 2.65
N LEU A 51 -6.57 4.73 3.10
CA LEU A 51 -7.33 3.71 3.81
C LEU A 51 -7.88 2.69 2.82
N THR A 52 -7.71 1.42 3.12
CA THR A 52 -8.24 0.29 2.35
C THR A 52 -8.97 -0.69 3.25
N GLY A 53 -9.82 -1.53 2.67
CA GLY A 53 -10.41 -2.72 3.29
C GLY A 53 -11.44 -2.51 4.38
N GLY A 54 -11.66 -1.29 4.86
CA GLY A 54 -12.67 -1.00 5.89
C GLY A 54 -12.69 0.46 6.29
N SER A 55 -13.79 0.87 6.94
CA SER A 55 -13.94 2.23 7.48
C SER A 55 -13.27 2.38 8.84
N LEU A 56 -12.86 3.60 9.17
CA LEU A 56 -12.35 3.99 10.48
C LEU A 56 -13.17 5.14 11.07
N LYS A 57 -13.31 5.13 12.39
CA LYS A 57 -14.00 6.17 13.18
C LYS A 57 -13.05 6.75 14.22
N ILE A 58 -13.40 7.95 14.68
CA ILE A 58 -12.80 8.51 15.90
C ILE A 58 -13.01 7.50 17.05
N ASP A 59 -12.01 7.38 17.92
CA ASP A 59 -11.90 6.45 19.03
C ASP A 59 -11.65 4.98 18.67
N ASP A 60 -11.52 4.62 17.39
CA ASP A 60 -11.07 3.28 17.00
C ASP A 60 -9.67 2.98 17.57
N ASN A 61 -9.52 1.75 18.09
CA ASN A 61 -8.25 1.23 18.56
C ASN A 61 -7.58 0.45 17.42
N LEU A 62 -6.37 0.85 17.08
CA LEU A 62 -5.55 0.29 16.01
C LEU A 62 -4.20 -0.17 16.58
N GLU A 63 -3.45 -0.85 15.73
CA GLU A 63 -2.08 -1.27 15.98
C GLU A 63 -1.18 -0.80 14.84
N VAL A 64 -0.03 -0.21 15.17
CA VAL A 64 1.01 0.15 14.19
C VAL A 64 1.87 -1.09 13.97
N TRP A 65 1.84 -1.68 12.78
CA TRP A 65 2.69 -2.79 12.41
C TRP A 65 3.93 -2.30 11.63
N PRO A 66 5.14 -2.83 11.83
CA PRO A 66 5.51 -3.96 12.69
C PRO A 66 5.81 -3.61 14.16
N LEU A 67 5.66 -2.36 14.59
CA LEU A 67 5.98 -1.90 15.95
C LEU A 67 5.15 -2.60 17.03
N LYS A 68 3.94 -3.06 16.68
CA LYS A 68 2.93 -3.65 17.59
C LYS A 68 2.45 -2.68 18.68
N GLU A 69 2.61 -1.38 18.43
CA GLU A 69 2.15 -0.33 19.34
C GLU A 69 0.65 -0.10 19.16
N LYS A 70 -0.08 -0.11 20.27
CA LYS A 70 -1.50 0.19 20.27
C LYS A 70 -1.72 1.70 20.24
N VAL A 71 -2.58 2.13 19.33
CA VAL A 71 -2.90 3.54 19.12
C VAL A 71 -4.42 3.73 19.07
N ARG A 72 -4.87 4.93 19.46
CA ARG A 72 -6.27 5.34 19.35
C ARG A 72 -6.38 6.50 18.37
N VAL A 73 -7.37 6.44 17.49
CA VAL A 73 -7.70 7.52 16.55
C VAL A 73 -8.35 8.66 17.33
N ARG A 74 -7.74 9.85 17.31
CA ARG A 74 -8.26 11.07 17.97
C ARG A 74 -8.93 12.03 17.01
N GLY A 75 -8.56 11.97 15.74
CA GLY A 75 -9.12 12.83 14.72
C GLY A 75 -8.84 12.27 13.34
N ILE A 76 -9.70 12.57 12.41
CA ILE A 76 -9.65 12.15 11.02
C ILE A 76 -9.82 13.41 10.16
N GLN A 77 -8.95 13.58 9.17
CA GLN A 77 -9.07 14.64 8.19
C GLN A 77 -8.93 14.08 6.77
N ALA A 78 -9.84 14.43 5.90
CA ALA A 78 -9.79 14.14 4.47
C ALA A 78 -10.21 15.36 3.67
N HIS A 79 -9.54 15.65 2.55
CA HIS A 79 -9.82 16.82 1.69
C HIS A 79 -9.85 18.16 2.47
N HIS A 80 -8.96 18.32 3.47
CA HIS A 80 -8.89 19.48 4.38
C HIS A 80 -10.11 19.67 5.30
N LEU A 81 -11.00 18.68 5.40
CA LEU A 81 -12.16 18.69 6.27
C LEU A 81 -12.02 17.65 7.39
N GLU A 82 -12.43 18.02 8.60
CA GLU A 82 -12.54 17.07 9.69
C GLU A 82 -13.72 16.12 9.45
N GLN A 83 -13.51 14.85 9.79
CA GLN A 83 -14.48 13.77 9.62
C GLN A 83 -14.59 12.98 10.92
N ASN A 84 -15.79 12.48 11.22
CA ASN A 84 -15.98 11.54 12.33
C ASN A 84 -15.71 10.08 11.91
N GLU A 85 -15.87 9.80 10.62
CA GLU A 85 -15.67 8.50 10.00
C GLU A 85 -15.07 8.67 8.60
N ILE A 86 -14.27 7.72 8.17
CA ILE A 86 -13.66 7.69 6.83
C ILE A 86 -13.84 6.31 6.20
N SER A 87 -14.24 6.28 4.93
CA SER A 87 -14.45 5.07 4.14
C SER A 87 -13.18 4.62 3.40
N PRO A 88 -13.07 3.32 3.04
CA PRO A 88 -11.97 2.84 2.23
C PRO A 88 -11.89 3.55 0.88
N GLY A 89 -10.71 3.54 0.26
CA GLY A 89 -10.42 4.28 -0.98
C GLY A 89 -10.02 5.73 -0.76
N SER A 90 -10.18 6.25 0.47
CA SER A 90 -9.90 7.64 0.79
C SER A 90 -8.46 7.84 1.27
N ARG A 91 -7.83 8.91 0.77
CA ARG A 91 -6.60 9.42 1.35
C ARG A 91 -6.94 10.29 2.56
N CYS A 92 -6.34 9.99 3.70
CA CYS A 92 -6.62 10.73 4.95
C CYS A 92 -5.39 10.98 5.79
N ALA A 93 -5.52 11.92 6.72
CA ALA A 93 -4.64 12.14 7.85
C ALA A 93 -5.36 11.67 9.12
N LEU A 94 -4.68 10.85 9.92
CA LEU A 94 -5.17 10.38 11.21
C LEU A 94 -4.30 10.99 12.32
N ASN A 95 -4.93 11.70 13.25
CA ASN A 95 -4.32 12.04 14.51
C ASN A 95 -4.44 10.81 15.42
N ILE A 96 -3.31 10.30 15.89
CA ILE A 96 -3.24 9.08 16.72
C ILE A 96 -2.55 9.35 18.06
N ALA A 97 -2.99 8.66 19.08
CA ALA A 97 -2.36 8.66 20.39
C ALA A 97 -1.80 7.29 20.73
N GLY A 98 -0.71 7.23 21.47
CA GLY A 98 -0.10 6.00 21.96
C GLY A 98 1.30 5.73 21.37
N VAL A 99 1.74 6.49 20.37
CA VAL A 99 3.06 6.33 19.73
C VAL A 99 3.63 7.67 19.31
N SER A 100 4.93 7.81 19.33
CA SER A 100 5.62 9.01 18.82
C SER A 100 5.80 8.93 17.30
N HIS A 101 5.69 10.10 16.63
CA HIS A 101 5.88 10.18 15.17
C HIS A 101 7.29 9.78 14.73
N VAL A 102 8.30 9.92 15.60
CA VAL A 102 9.69 9.54 15.28
C VAL A 102 9.90 8.03 15.20
N ASP A 103 9.02 7.26 15.85
CA ASP A 103 9.07 5.79 15.84
C ASP A 103 8.34 5.21 14.62
N ILE A 104 7.55 6.02 13.93
CA ILE A 104 6.76 5.60 12.77
C ILE A 104 7.49 5.94 11.48
N SER A 105 7.73 4.94 10.67
CA SER A 105 8.37 5.07 9.36
C SER A 105 7.36 4.88 8.22
N ARG A 106 7.71 5.40 7.03
CA ARG A 106 7.02 5.06 5.78
C ARG A 106 7.05 3.53 5.59
N GLY A 107 5.92 2.96 5.18
CA GLY A 107 5.77 1.52 5.04
C GLY A 107 5.21 0.84 6.29
N ASN A 108 5.20 1.51 7.46
CA ASN A 108 4.42 1.00 8.57
C ASN A 108 2.93 0.99 8.23
N VAL A 109 2.16 0.15 8.89
CA VAL A 109 0.74 -0.07 8.59
C VAL A 109 -0.09 0.09 9.84
N LEU A 110 -1.17 0.87 9.77
CA LEU A 110 -2.22 0.86 10.78
C LEU A 110 -3.24 -0.21 10.42
N ILE A 111 -3.51 -1.10 11.36
CA ILE A 111 -4.49 -2.18 11.24
C ILE A 111 -5.34 -2.28 12.49
N LYS A 112 -6.54 -2.84 12.38
CA LYS A 112 -7.35 -3.20 13.54
C LYS A 112 -6.82 -4.50 14.15
N SER A 113 -6.47 -4.43 15.43
CA SER A 113 -5.85 -5.57 16.16
C SER A 113 -6.75 -6.81 16.10
N GLY A 114 -6.15 -7.98 15.85
CA GLY A 114 -6.84 -9.27 15.81
C GLY A 114 -7.65 -9.55 14.54
N GLN A 115 -7.72 -8.62 13.58
CA GLN A 115 -8.47 -8.81 12.33
C GLN A 115 -7.61 -9.29 11.15
N TRP A 116 -6.29 -9.27 11.28
CA TRP A 116 -5.38 -9.51 10.17
C TRP A 116 -4.53 -10.75 10.38
N HIS A 117 -4.49 -11.60 9.36
CA HIS A 117 -3.46 -12.63 9.25
C HIS A 117 -2.22 -12.01 8.65
N LEU A 118 -1.12 -12.10 9.42
CA LEU A 118 0.17 -11.60 9.00
C LEU A 118 0.94 -12.71 8.31
N THR A 119 1.41 -12.48 7.10
CA THR A 119 2.14 -13.49 6.33
C THR A 119 3.57 -13.07 6.00
N LYS A 120 4.50 -14.01 6.08
CA LYS A 120 5.88 -13.88 5.58
C LYS A 120 6.07 -14.48 4.19
N MET A 121 5.09 -15.21 3.69
CA MET A 121 5.18 -15.91 2.43
C MET A 121 3.84 -15.80 1.71
N LEU A 122 3.89 -15.45 0.44
CA LEU A 122 2.71 -15.36 -0.40
C LEU A 122 2.99 -15.87 -1.80
N ASP A 123 1.96 -16.42 -2.42
CA ASP A 123 1.95 -16.73 -3.84
C ASP A 123 1.23 -15.61 -4.57
N ALA A 124 1.80 -15.18 -5.69
CA ALA A 124 1.30 -14.07 -6.51
C ALA A 124 1.48 -14.40 -8.00
N SER A 125 0.76 -13.67 -8.84
CA SER A 125 1.00 -13.67 -10.28
C SER A 125 1.89 -12.50 -10.62
N LEU A 126 3.03 -12.73 -11.27
CA LEU A 126 3.93 -11.70 -11.75
C LEU A 126 3.79 -11.54 -13.25
N GLN A 127 3.39 -10.36 -13.69
CA GLN A 127 3.50 -9.93 -15.09
C GLN A 127 4.82 -9.18 -15.25
N VAL A 128 5.74 -9.76 -16.01
CA VAL A 128 7.04 -9.15 -16.31
C VAL A 128 6.88 -8.13 -17.43
N LEU A 129 7.56 -6.99 -17.33
CA LEU A 129 7.58 -5.96 -18.37
C LEU A 129 8.24 -6.49 -19.64
N GLU A 130 7.78 -6.04 -20.81
CA GLU A 130 8.34 -6.44 -22.11
C GLU A 130 9.71 -5.80 -22.38
N GLU A 131 9.93 -4.62 -21.79
CA GLU A 131 11.10 -3.77 -22.04
C GLU A 131 12.38 -4.22 -21.35
N ILE A 132 12.29 -5.16 -20.38
CA ILE A 132 13.50 -5.68 -19.74
C ILE A 132 14.28 -6.62 -20.69
N ASP A 133 15.59 -6.62 -20.58
CA ASP A 133 16.49 -7.36 -21.49
C ASP A 133 16.94 -8.73 -20.97
N HIS A 134 16.35 -9.21 -19.87
CA HIS A 134 16.76 -10.45 -19.21
C HIS A 134 15.57 -11.23 -18.61
N ASN A 135 15.80 -12.50 -18.34
CA ASN A 135 14.82 -13.37 -17.72
C ASN A 135 14.80 -13.18 -16.21
N VAL A 136 13.62 -13.12 -15.63
CA VAL A 136 13.43 -13.07 -14.18
C VAL A 136 13.47 -14.49 -13.60
N SER A 137 14.34 -14.72 -12.66
CA SER A 137 14.49 -16.02 -11.99
C SER A 137 14.63 -15.85 -10.47
N ARG A 138 14.86 -16.96 -9.76
CA ARG A 138 15.17 -16.92 -8.32
C ARG A 138 16.51 -16.22 -7.98
N ARG A 139 17.33 -15.95 -8.97
CA ARG A 139 18.64 -15.30 -8.81
C ARG A 139 18.47 -13.82 -9.08
N GLY A 140 18.71 -13.01 -8.06
CA GLY A 140 18.57 -11.55 -8.13
C GLY A 140 18.35 -10.99 -6.72
N ALA A 141 18.62 -9.72 -6.56
CA ALA A 141 18.28 -8.96 -5.35
C ALA A 141 17.00 -8.16 -5.64
N PHE A 142 15.88 -8.65 -5.13
CA PHE A 142 14.57 -8.07 -5.43
C PHE A 142 14.05 -7.22 -4.27
N ILE A 143 13.36 -6.15 -4.61
CA ILE A 143 12.57 -5.33 -3.69
C ILE A 143 11.12 -5.38 -4.17
N ALA A 144 10.22 -5.80 -3.28
CA ALA A 144 8.79 -5.74 -3.51
C ALA A 144 8.19 -4.52 -2.81
N TYR A 145 7.35 -3.79 -3.53
CA TYR A 145 6.63 -2.62 -3.02
C TYR A 145 5.18 -3.01 -2.78
N PHE A 146 4.77 -2.96 -1.51
CA PHE A 146 3.38 -3.14 -1.09
C PHE A 146 2.89 -1.86 -0.40
N GLY A 147 1.79 -1.30 -0.88
CA GLY A 147 1.29 -0.02 -0.37
C GLY A 147 2.33 1.09 -0.45
N SER A 148 2.74 1.64 0.69
CA SER A 148 3.79 2.67 0.80
C SER A 148 5.16 2.12 1.17
N GLY A 149 5.26 0.82 1.47
CA GLY A 149 6.47 0.16 1.96
C GLY A 149 7.29 -0.49 0.85
N GLU A 150 8.59 -0.69 1.13
CA GLU A 150 9.55 -1.38 0.30
C GLU A 150 10.22 -2.49 1.11
N TYR A 151 10.28 -3.69 0.55
CA TYR A 151 10.73 -4.88 1.26
C TYR A 151 11.73 -5.66 0.42
N PRO A 152 12.96 -5.89 0.90
CA PRO A 152 13.88 -6.81 0.25
C PRO A 152 13.33 -8.23 0.36
N VAL A 153 13.12 -8.88 -0.78
CA VAL A 153 12.44 -10.18 -0.85
C VAL A 153 13.28 -11.24 -1.54
N LYS A 154 12.99 -12.50 -1.23
CA LYS A 154 13.43 -13.63 -2.03
C LYS A 154 12.28 -14.07 -2.92
N LEU A 155 12.62 -14.40 -4.17
CA LEU A 155 11.68 -14.81 -5.20
C LEU A 155 11.87 -16.28 -5.55
N ARG A 156 10.77 -16.99 -5.80
CA ARG A 156 10.76 -18.31 -6.43
C ARG A 156 9.68 -18.36 -7.51
N VAL A 157 10.07 -18.67 -8.74
CA VAL A 157 9.11 -18.98 -9.79
C VAL A 157 8.52 -20.37 -9.54
N LEU A 158 7.22 -20.53 -9.63
CA LEU A 158 6.52 -21.78 -9.29
C LEU A 158 6.25 -22.68 -10.51
N GLY A 159 6.57 -22.23 -11.70
CA GLY A 159 6.44 -22.96 -12.96
C GLY A 159 7.80 -23.20 -13.63
N PRO A 160 8.12 -22.45 -14.68
CA PRO A 160 9.38 -22.59 -15.40
C PRO A 160 10.57 -22.13 -14.54
N ASN A 161 11.80 -22.37 -15.02
CA ASN A 161 12.99 -21.93 -14.30
C ASN A 161 13.17 -20.40 -14.26
N SER A 162 12.57 -19.69 -15.20
CA SER A 162 12.59 -18.23 -15.31
C SER A 162 11.39 -17.73 -16.09
N ILE A 163 11.05 -16.46 -15.92
CA ILE A 163 9.99 -15.75 -16.64
C ILE A 163 10.66 -14.91 -17.70
N LEU A 164 10.20 -15.02 -18.94
CA LEU A 164 10.68 -14.20 -20.07
C LEU A 164 10.10 -12.78 -19.98
N PRO A 165 10.74 -11.77 -20.60
CA PRO A 165 10.13 -10.46 -20.82
C PRO A 165 8.73 -10.59 -21.42
N GLY A 166 7.76 -9.82 -20.93
CA GLY A 166 6.34 -9.92 -21.32
C GLY A 166 5.60 -11.14 -20.76
N GLY A 167 6.30 -12.09 -20.14
CA GLY A 167 5.69 -13.30 -19.57
C GLY A 167 4.93 -13.07 -18.27
N LYS A 168 3.97 -13.97 -18.01
CA LYS A 168 3.17 -13.96 -16.78
C LYS A 168 3.20 -15.34 -16.14
N GLU A 169 3.71 -15.42 -14.93
CA GLU A 169 3.87 -16.69 -14.21
C GLU A 169 3.56 -16.57 -12.72
N PRO A 170 3.15 -17.65 -12.08
CA PRO A 170 3.00 -17.70 -10.63
C PRO A 170 4.37 -17.69 -9.96
N ILE A 171 4.47 -16.88 -8.92
CA ILE A 171 5.67 -16.73 -8.10
C ILE A 171 5.36 -16.91 -6.63
N ARG A 172 6.37 -17.23 -5.83
CA ARG A 172 6.34 -17.16 -4.38
C ARG A 172 7.32 -16.10 -3.90
N ILE A 173 6.80 -15.20 -3.07
CA ILE A 173 7.56 -14.11 -2.44
C ILE A 173 7.76 -14.46 -0.98
N PHE A 174 9.00 -14.34 -0.50
CA PHE A 174 9.35 -14.47 0.92
C PHE A 174 9.74 -13.10 1.46
N LEU A 175 8.95 -12.62 2.42
CA LEU A 175 9.12 -11.32 3.06
C LEU A 175 10.08 -11.39 4.25
N PRO A 176 10.83 -10.33 4.56
CA PRO A 176 11.70 -10.28 5.74
C PRO A 176 10.90 -10.28 7.05
N GLU A 177 9.73 -9.69 7.03
CA GLU A 177 8.80 -9.59 8.16
C GLU A 177 7.36 -9.87 7.72
N PRO A 178 6.47 -10.27 8.66
CA PRO A 178 5.08 -10.54 8.30
C PRO A 178 4.36 -9.24 7.94
N LEU A 179 3.54 -9.28 6.88
CA LEU A 179 2.71 -8.14 6.44
C LEU A 179 1.23 -8.50 6.43
N PRO A 180 0.34 -7.51 6.69
CA PRO A 180 -1.11 -7.68 6.60
C PRO A 180 -1.56 -7.59 5.14
N LEU A 181 -1.40 -8.66 4.39
CA LEU A 181 -1.76 -8.75 2.98
C LEU A 181 -3.05 -9.54 2.76
N LEU A 182 -3.78 -9.20 1.71
CA LEU A 182 -5.00 -9.88 1.26
C LEU A 182 -4.85 -10.35 -0.19
N PRO A 183 -5.59 -11.40 -0.59
CA PRO A 183 -5.77 -11.71 -2.01
C PRO A 183 -6.29 -10.48 -2.76
N GLY A 184 -5.70 -10.19 -3.93
CA GLY A 184 -6.01 -8.99 -4.71
C GLY A 184 -5.13 -7.77 -4.40
N ASP A 185 -4.31 -7.80 -3.36
CA ASP A 185 -3.30 -6.76 -3.13
C ASP A 185 -2.32 -6.72 -4.30
N ARG A 186 -2.04 -5.53 -4.80
CA ARG A 186 -1.09 -5.30 -5.88
C ARG A 186 0.30 -5.00 -5.32
N PHE A 187 1.31 -5.36 -6.09
CA PHE A 187 2.69 -5.07 -5.76
C PHE A 187 3.46 -4.66 -7.02
N ILE A 188 4.61 -4.03 -6.81
CA ILE A 188 5.61 -3.80 -7.85
C ILE A 188 6.87 -4.51 -7.40
N LEU A 189 7.55 -5.15 -8.34
CA LEU A 189 8.83 -5.81 -8.14
C LEU A 189 9.93 -5.04 -8.86
N ARG A 190 11.01 -4.71 -8.15
CA ARG A 190 12.23 -4.14 -8.72
C ARG A 190 13.41 -5.07 -8.46
N GLU A 191 14.38 -5.08 -9.37
CA GLU A 191 15.68 -5.69 -9.18
C GLU A 191 16.70 -4.62 -8.77
N SER A 192 17.13 -4.64 -7.50
CA SER A 192 18.00 -3.60 -6.94
C SER A 192 19.40 -3.60 -7.56
N GLY A 193 19.90 -4.76 -7.99
CA GLY A 193 21.22 -4.87 -8.63
C GLY A 193 21.30 -4.18 -10.00
N ARG A 194 20.15 -3.99 -10.66
CA ARG A 194 20.01 -3.31 -11.96
C ARG A 194 19.32 -1.96 -11.85
N ASP A 195 18.80 -1.64 -10.67
CA ASP A 195 17.93 -0.48 -10.40
C ASP A 195 16.74 -0.38 -11.38
N GLU A 196 16.16 -1.53 -11.72
CA GLU A 196 15.15 -1.68 -12.77
C GLU A 196 13.83 -2.19 -12.20
N THR A 197 12.70 -1.68 -12.73
CA THR A 197 11.37 -2.23 -12.45
C THR A 197 11.14 -3.46 -13.33
N ILE A 198 10.83 -4.58 -12.68
CA ILE A 198 10.64 -5.86 -13.36
C ILE A 198 9.19 -6.06 -13.79
N GLY A 199 8.24 -5.65 -12.95
CA GLY A 199 6.81 -5.88 -13.18
C GLY A 199 5.99 -5.84 -11.88
N GLY A 200 4.85 -6.54 -11.86
CA GLY A 200 3.95 -6.62 -10.72
C GLY A 200 2.75 -7.56 -10.96
#